data_4d90b73645573085f36b8df8b6792963
#
_entry.id   4d90b73645573085f36b8df8b6792963
#
_cell.length_a   1.000
_cell.length_b   1.000
_cell.length_c   1.000
_cell.angle_alpha   90.00
_cell.angle_beta   90.00
_cell.angle_gamma   90.00
#
_symmetry.space_group_name_H-M   'P 1'
#
loop_
_entity.id
_entity.type
_entity.pdbx_description
1 polymer ?
#
loop_
_entity_poly.entity_id
_entity_poly.type
_entity_poly.pdbx_seq_one_letter_code
_entity_poly.pdbx_strand_id
1 'polypeptide(L)'
;LNNIITLDATLELVTGLHIGAGSEELHIGGIDNPVLKHPFNNQPYIPGSSLKGKMRAMLEWKAGTVSVSNGKPVDKSTLAKLKNDEKKYAQAKLIAQVFGISGDANAADLAEELGPTRISVWDAHLTENWTNERLINAQSFTEAKSENVIDRIKGVAEHPRQSERVPSGAQFNFKITIRQLENDDTEQLLKTVLSGLKLLELDGIGGSGSRGYGKIKFIGLKQNNQDIQQTFDQLNAFA
;
A
#
# COMPACT_ATOMS: atom_id res chain seq x y z
N LEU A 1 -9.67 18.13 16.75
CA LEU A 1 -9.10 18.10 15.41
C LEU A 1 -8.61 19.49 15.04
N ASN A 2 -7.30 19.66 14.90
CA ASN A 2 -6.69 20.98 14.65
C ASN A 2 -6.47 21.23 13.17
N ASN A 3 -6.15 20.17 12.39
CA ASN A 3 -5.88 20.29 10.97
C ASN A 3 -6.05 18.95 10.26
N ILE A 4 -6.16 19.00 8.93
CA ILE A 4 -6.06 17.84 8.03
C ILE A 4 -5.00 18.15 6.98
N ILE A 5 -3.91 17.39 7.00
CA ILE A 5 -2.87 17.46 5.99
C ILE A 5 -3.25 16.52 4.86
N THR A 6 -3.14 16.99 3.61
CA THR A 6 -3.40 16.19 2.42
C THR A 6 -2.09 15.91 1.69
N LEU A 7 -1.88 14.67 1.30
CA LEU A 7 -0.82 14.25 0.38
C LEU A 7 -1.48 13.75 -0.90
N ASP A 8 -1.14 14.36 -2.03
CA ASP A 8 -1.64 14.01 -3.36
C ASP A 8 -0.48 13.74 -4.31
N ALA A 9 -0.61 12.75 -5.18
CA ALA A 9 0.37 12.40 -6.21
C ALA A 9 -0.27 11.62 -7.35
N THR A 10 0.45 11.47 -8.45
CA THR A 10 0.20 10.39 -9.40
C THR A 10 1.01 9.17 -8.97
N LEU A 11 0.34 8.04 -8.73
CA LEU A 11 1.00 6.75 -8.54
C LEU A 11 1.14 6.09 -9.91
N GLU A 12 2.36 5.93 -10.38
CA GLU A 12 2.68 5.29 -11.66
C GLU A 12 3.21 3.87 -11.44
N LEU A 13 2.74 2.94 -12.26
CA LEU A 13 3.25 1.57 -12.29
C LEU A 13 4.53 1.50 -13.12
N VAL A 14 5.66 1.24 -12.49
CA VAL A 14 6.93 0.97 -13.17
C VAL A 14 6.92 -0.44 -13.76
N THR A 15 6.29 -1.40 -13.07
CA THR A 15 6.04 -2.76 -13.56
C THR A 15 4.58 -3.13 -13.38
N GLY A 16 4.12 -4.16 -14.14
CA GLY A 16 2.72 -4.59 -14.07
C GLY A 16 2.26 -4.95 -12.67
N LEU A 17 1.03 -4.57 -12.32
CA LEU A 17 0.44 -4.74 -10.99
C LEU A 17 -0.67 -5.79 -11.01
N HIS A 18 -0.63 -6.70 -10.03
CA HIS A 18 -1.72 -7.61 -9.73
C HIS A 18 -2.22 -7.38 -8.29
N ILE A 19 -3.46 -6.93 -8.17
CA ILE A 19 -4.24 -6.96 -6.93
C ILE A 19 -5.47 -7.80 -7.24
N GLY A 20 -5.55 -8.99 -6.63
CA GLY A 20 -6.59 -9.96 -6.95
C GLY A 20 -7.98 -9.53 -6.49
N ALA A 21 -9.00 -9.89 -7.26
CA ALA A 21 -10.40 -9.65 -6.96
C ALA A 21 -10.98 -10.58 -5.86
N GLY A 22 -10.22 -11.56 -5.39
CA GLY A 22 -10.69 -12.60 -4.48
C GLY A 22 -11.31 -13.79 -5.22
N SER A 23 -11.85 -14.73 -4.47
CA SER A 23 -12.39 -15.99 -5.01
C SER A 23 -13.80 -15.88 -5.61
N GLU A 24 -14.46 -14.75 -5.46
CA GLU A 24 -15.88 -14.59 -5.85
C GLU A 24 -16.09 -14.28 -7.34
N GLU A 25 -15.04 -13.94 -8.09
CA GLU A 25 -15.12 -13.55 -9.51
C GLU A 25 -14.54 -14.61 -10.49
N LEU A 26 -14.57 -15.88 -10.13
CA LEU A 26 -14.15 -16.97 -11.03
C LEU A 26 -15.22 -17.20 -12.10
N HIS A 27 -15.00 -16.68 -13.30
CA HIS A 27 -15.82 -16.98 -14.47
C HIS A 27 -15.29 -18.23 -15.20
N ILE A 28 -16.18 -19.15 -15.58
CA ILE A 28 -15.83 -20.31 -16.41
C ILE A 28 -15.29 -19.83 -17.76
N GLY A 29 -14.02 -20.15 -18.06
CA GLY A 29 -13.32 -19.72 -19.27
C GLY A 29 -12.62 -18.35 -19.17
N GLY A 30 -12.57 -17.75 -17.98
CA GLY A 30 -11.81 -16.53 -17.69
C GLY A 30 -10.33 -16.77 -17.38
N ILE A 31 -9.61 -15.69 -17.07
CA ILE A 31 -8.22 -15.77 -16.59
C ILE A 31 -8.21 -16.34 -15.17
N ASP A 32 -7.27 -17.22 -14.85
CA ASP A 32 -7.19 -17.92 -13.55
C ASP A 32 -7.14 -16.99 -12.34
N ASN A 33 -6.46 -15.84 -12.48
CA ASN A 33 -6.30 -14.84 -11.43
C ASN A 33 -6.65 -13.45 -11.97
N PRO A 34 -7.91 -13.01 -11.87
CA PRO A 34 -8.33 -11.68 -12.32
C PRO A 34 -7.87 -10.59 -11.35
N VAL A 35 -7.67 -9.36 -11.85
CA VAL A 35 -7.46 -8.17 -11.03
C VAL A 35 -8.78 -7.59 -10.56
N LEU A 36 -8.73 -6.92 -9.41
CA LEU A 36 -9.85 -6.17 -8.87
C LEU A 36 -10.22 -5.01 -9.80
N LYS A 37 -11.51 -4.89 -10.13
CA LYS A 37 -12.08 -3.86 -11.00
C LYS A 37 -13.27 -3.19 -10.34
N HIS A 38 -13.49 -1.94 -10.72
CA HIS A 38 -14.64 -1.19 -10.25
C HIS A 38 -15.93 -1.72 -10.92
N PRO A 39 -17.00 -1.99 -10.16
CA PRO A 39 -18.18 -2.71 -10.67
C PRO A 39 -18.96 -1.96 -11.78
N PHE A 40 -18.89 -0.62 -11.83
CA PHE A 40 -19.64 0.15 -12.82
C PHE A 40 -18.92 0.34 -14.16
N ASN A 41 -17.61 0.59 -14.13
CA ASN A 41 -16.85 0.93 -15.32
C ASN A 41 -15.82 -0.13 -15.73
N ASN A 42 -15.72 -1.23 -14.94
CA ASN A 42 -14.79 -2.34 -15.17
C ASN A 42 -13.31 -1.92 -15.25
N GLN A 43 -12.97 -0.75 -14.72
CA GLN A 43 -11.60 -0.27 -14.66
C GLN A 43 -10.90 -0.80 -13.41
N PRO A 44 -9.62 -1.21 -13.51
CA PRO A 44 -8.85 -1.59 -12.33
C PRO A 44 -8.62 -0.37 -11.43
N TYR A 45 -8.58 -0.59 -10.14
CA TYR A 45 -8.24 0.42 -9.15
C TYR A 45 -7.37 -0.19 -8.04
N ILE A 46 -6.70 0.65 -7.27
CA ILE A 46 -5.90 0.23 -6.14
C ILE A 46 -6.68 0.56 -4.86
N PRO A 47 -7.15 -0.44 -4.09
CA PRO A 47 -7.84 -0.17 -2.84
C PRO A 47 -6.95 0.57 -1.84
N GLY A 48 -7.49 1.60 -1.19
CA GLY A 48 -6.80 2.31 -0.12
C GLY A 48 -6.40 1.39 1.03
N SER A 49 -7.20 0.35 1.31
CA SER A 49 -6.88 -0.69 2.28
C SER A 49 -5.63 -1.48 1.93
N SER A 50 -5.40 -1.78 0.65
CA SER A 50 -4.20 -2.48 0.16
C SER A 50 -2.95 -1.62 0.35
N LEU A 51 -3.02 -0.34 -0.01
CA LEU A 51 -1.93 0.62 0.20
C LEU A 51 -1.64 0.81 1.68
N LYS A 52 -2.68 1.05 2.49
CA LYS A 52 -2.57 1.22 3.94
C LYS A 52 -1.95 0.01 4.61
N GLY A 53 -2.45 -1.19 4.29
CA GLY A 53 -1.97 -2.45 4.87
C GLY A 53 -0.51 -2.73 4.53
N LYS A 54 -0.11 -2.57 3.26
CA LYS A 54 1.27 -2.76 2.82
C LYS A 54 2.20 -1.74 3.45
N MET A 55 1.82 -0.46 3.48
CA MET A 55 2.62 0.61 4.11
C MET A 55 2.84 0.35 5.60
N ARG A 56 1.78 -0.05 6.33
CA ARG A 56 1.87 -0.45 7.73
C ARG A 56 2.84 -1.61 7.93
N ALA A 57 2.68 -2.69 7.17
CA ALA A 57 3.53 -3.88 7.27
C ALA A 57 5.02 -3.53 7.03
N MET A 58 5.33 -2.69 6.05
CA MET A 58 6.70 -2.27 5.76
C MET A 58 7.31 -1.44 6.91
N LEU A 59 6.52 -0.56 7.52
CA LEU A 59 6.96 0.21 8.69
C LEU A 59 7.16 -0.69 9.92
N GLU A 60 6.29 -1.68 10.13
CA GLU A 60 6.43 -2.67 11.20
C GLU A 60 7.66 -3.56 11.00
N TRP A 61 7.99 -3.95 9.75
CA TRP A 61 9.25 -4.62 9.43
C TRP A 61 10.46 -3.73 9.73
N LYS A 62 10.44 -2.46 9.29
CA LYS A 62 11.50 -1.48 9.58
C LYS A 62 11.71 -1.32 11.09
N ALA A 63 10.64 -1.24 11.86
CA ALA A 63 10.67 -1.09 13.31
C ALA A 63 11.09 -2.38 14.06
N GLY A 64 11.21 -3.52 13.36
CA GLY A 64 11.56 -4.81 13.95
C GLY A 64 10.47 -5.36 14.89
N THR A 65 9.22 -4.99 14.68
CA THR A 65 8.10 -5.40 15.56
C THR A 65 7.42 -6.69 15.10
N VAL A 66 7.59 -7.10 13.84
CA VAL A 66 6.89 -8.23 13.22
C VAL A 66 7.15 -9.56 13.95
N SER A 67 8.39 -9.82 14.37
CA SER A 67 8.73 -11.03 15.15
C SER A 67 8.06 -11.03 16.53
N VAL A 68 7.95 -9.86 17.16
CA VAL A 68 7.36 -9.70 18.51
C VAL A 68 5.83 -9.86 18.45
N SER A 69 5.21 -9.42 17.36
CA SER A 69 3.76 -9.51 17.11
C SER A 69 3.34 -10.88 16.52
N ASN A 70 4.28 -11.80 16.27
CA ASN A 70 4.03 -13.05 15.54
C ASN A 70 3.36 -12.85 14.18
N GLY A 71 3.83 -11.84 13.42
CA GLY A 71 3.33 -11.52 12.09
C GLY A 71 1.98 -10.79 12.05
N LYS A 72 1.42 -10.44 13.20
CA LYS A 72 0.18 -9.65 13.30
C LYS A 72 0.50 -8.15 13.30
N PRO A 73 -0.46 -7.29 12.95
CA PRO A 73 -0.33 -5.86 13.16
C PRO A 73 -0.06 -5.54 14.64
N VAL A 74 0.74 -4.48 14.88
CA VAL A 74 1.03 -4.02 16.24
C VAL A 74 -0.27 -3.78 17.02
N ASP A 75 -0.35 -4.39 18.20
CA ASP A 75 -1.46 -4.34 19.14
C ASP A 75 -0.98 -4.05 20.57
N LYS A 76 -1.91 -4.03 21.54
CA LYS A 76 -1.61 -3.84 22.96
C LYS A 76 -0.60 -4.87 23.50
N SER A 77 -0.73 -6.13 23.07
CA SER A 77 0.17 -7.21 23.52
C SER A 77 1.59 -7.02 23.01
N THR A 78 1.73 -6.59 21.77
CA THR A 78 3.02 -6.24 21.14
C THR A 78 3.69 -5.08 21.88
N LEU A 79 2.96 -4.01 22.16
CA LEU A 79 3.47 -2.86 22.90
C LEU A 79 3.89 -3.26 24.33
N ALA A 80 3.13 -4.11 25.01
CA ALA A 80 3.48 -4.60 26.34
C ALA A 80 4.82 -5.37 26.35
N LYS A 81 5.08 -6.19 25.33
CA LYS A 81 6.34 -6.93 25.18
C LYS A 81 7.54 -6.03 24.86
N LEU A 82 7.28 -4.86 24.27
CA LEU A 82 8.35 -3.92 23.85
C LEU A 82 8.71 -2.88 24.92
N LYS A 83 8.05 -2.87 26.09
CA LYS A 83 8.27 -1.86 27.16
C LYS A 83 9.73 -1.68 27.59
N ASN A 84 10.56 -2.71 27.48
CA ASN A 84 11.98 -2.67 27.84
C ASN A 84 12.90 -2.24 26.68
N ASP A 85 12.38 -2.02 25.47
CA ASP A 85 13.10 -1.51 24.32
C ASP A 85 12.45 -0.17 23.91
N GLU A 86 12.90 0.91 24.53
CA GLU A 86 12.31 2.25 24.36
C GLU A 86 12.20 2.67 22.89
N LYS A 87 13.22 2.37 22.09
CA LYS A 87 13.25 2.74 20.66
C LYS A 87 12.16 2.01 19.87
N LYS A 88 12.09 0.68 20.01
CA LYS A 88 11.07 -0.12 19.32
C LYS A 88 9.68 0.19 19.84
N TYR A 89 9.54 0.40 21.16
CA TYR A 89 8.26 0.78 21.75
C TYR A 89 7.74 2.09 21.17
N ALA A 90 8.58 3.13 21.11
CA ALA A 90 8.18 4.43 20.55
C ALA A 90 7.78 4.33 19.08
N GLN A 91 8.55 3.58 18.26
CA GLN A 91 8.22 3.35 16.87
C GLN A 91 6.90 2.56 16.70
N ALA A 92 6.72 1.48 17.47
CA ALA A 92 5.51 0.67 17.45
C ALA A 92 4.28 1.48 17.86
N LYS A 93 4.40 2.32 18.91
CA LYS A 93 3.34 3.20 19.38
C LYS A 93 2.94 4.23 18.31
N LEU A 94 3.92 4.82 17.65
CA LEU A 94 3.70 5.78 16.57
C LEU A 94 3.00 5.11 15.35
N ILE A 95 3.41 3.89 14.97
CA ILE A 95 2.73 3.12 13.93
C ILE A 95 1.28 2.84 14.33
N ALA A 96 1.06 2.42 15.57
CA ALA A 96 -0.29 2.18 16.10
C ALA A 96 -1.15 3.46 16.10
N GLN A 97 -0.57 4.61 16.42
CA GLN A 97 -1.24 5.91 16.37
C GLN A 97 -1.61 6.30 14.92
N VAL A 98 -0.70 6.14 13.98
CA VAL A 98 -0.91 6.47 12.56
C VAL A 98 -1.97 5.55 11.94
N PHE A 99 -1.80 4.24 12.08
CA PHE A 99 -2.62 3.24 11.36
C PHE A 99 -3.83 2.73 12.14
N GLY A 100 -3.88 3.00 13.43
CA GLY A 100 -4.91 2.50 14.34
C GLY A 100 -4.55 1.13 14.94
N ILE A 101 -5.30 0.74 15.96
CA ILE A 101 -5.24 -0.58 16.56
C ILE A 101 -6.58 -1.30 16.38
N SER A 102 -6.57 -2.63 16.51
CA SER A 102 -7.79 -3.42 16.53
C SER A 102 -8.70 -2.97 17.68
N GLY A 103 -9.99 -2.81 17.40
CA GLY A 103 -11.02 -2.40 18.37
C GLY A 103 -11.46 -3.52 19.33
N ASP A 104 -10.54 -4.38 19.75
CA ASP A 104 -10.78 -5.42 20.75
C ASP A 104 -11.07 -4.78 22.11
N ALA A 105 -12.04 -5.32 22.85
CA ALA A 105 -12.41 -4.86 24.19
C ALA A 105 -11.22 -4.82 25.17
N ASN A 106 -10.25 -5.71 24.99
CA ASN A 106 -9.02 -5.75 25.78
C ASN A 106 -8.01 -4.61 25.44
N ALA A 107 -8.27 -3.83 24.40
CA ALA A 107 -7.42 -2.72 23.96
C ALA A 107 -8.06 -1.34 24.22
N ALA A 108 -9.19 -1.27 24.92
CA ALA A 108 -9.93 -0.03 25.14
C ALA A 108 -9.08 1.10 25.72
N ASP A 109 -8.31 0.82 26.80
CA ASP A 109 -7.41 1.81 27.44
C ASP A 109 -6.36 2.36 26.46
N LEU A 110 -5.76 1.49 25.63
CA LEU A 110 -4.79 1.88 24.63
C LEU A 110 -5.45 2.65 23.46
N ALA A 111 -6.66 2.26 23.08
CA ALA A 111 -7.43 2.98 22.06
C ALA A 111 -7.78 4.39 22.54
N GLU A 112 -8.11 4.56 23.83
CA GLU A 112 -8.37 5.84 24.46
C GLU A 112 -7.08 6.69 24.52
N GLU A 113 -5.94 6.08 24.92
CA GLU A 113 -4.62 6.74 24.97
C GLU A 113 -4.15 7.21 23.59
N LEU A 114 -4.24 6.36 22.58
CA LEU A 114 -3.78 6.67 21.21
C LEU A 114 -4.78 7.56 20.46
N GLY A 115 -6.05 7.46 20.78
CA GLY A 115 -7.13 8.10 20.04
C GLY A 115 -7.37 7.47 18.65
N PRO A 116 -8.17 8.14 17.80
CA PRO A 116 -8.54 7.61 16.49
C PRO A 116 -7.36 7.54 15.52
N THR A 117 -7.44 6.63 14.55
CA THR A 117 -6.48 6.52 13.43
C THR A 117 -6.19 7.88 12.79
N ARG A 118 -4.91 8.22 12.57
CA ARG A 118 -4.53 9.51 11.99
C ARG A 118 -4.63 9.56 10.49
N ILE A 119 -4.47 8.45 9.78
CA ILE A 119 -4.50 8.46 8.31
C ILE A 119 -5.82 7.89 7.75
N SER A 120 -6.21 8.46 6.60
CA SER A 120 -7.17 7.84 5.68
C SER A 120 -6.47 7.72 4.32
N VAL A 121 -6.46 6.51 3.77
CA VAL A 121 -5.90 6.21 2.46
C VAL A 121 -7.08 5.95 1.53
N TRP A 122 -7.21 6.76 0.48
CA TRP A 122 -8.32 6.67 -0.45
C TRP A 122 -8.04 5.63 -1.54
N ASP A 123 -9.10 5.07 -2.12
CA ASP A 123 -8.97 4.23 -3.30
C ASP A 123 -8.38 5.04 -4.45
N ALA A 124 -7.37 4.49 -5.11
CA ALA A 124 -6.71 5.14 -6.23
C ALA A 124 -7.26 4.62 -7.54
N HIS A 125 -8.02 5.48 -8.23
CA HIS A 125 -8.58 5.21 -9.55
C HIS A 125 -7.60 5.64 -10.64
N LEU A 126 -7.72 5.04 -11.84
CA LEU A 126 -6.94 5.44 -13.01
C LEU A 126 -7.12 6.92 -13.30
N THR A 127 -6.05 7.59 -13.75
CA THR A 127 -6.14 8.98 -14.20
C THR A 127 -6.94 9.08 -15.48
N GLU A 128 -7.67 10.18 -15.66
CA GLU A 128 -8.47 10.42 -16.88
C GLU A 128 -7.58 10.42 -18.13
N ASN A 129 -6.41 11.04 -18.07
CA ASN A 129 -5.48 11.10 -19.19
C ASN A 129 -5.07 9.71 -19.67
N TRP A 130 -4.64 8.84 -18.76
CA TRP A 130 -4.24 7.48 -19.11
C TRP A 130 -5.43 6.64 -19.60
N THR A 131 -6.61 6.80 -18.98
CA THR A 131 -7.84 6.13 -19.38
C THR A 131 -8.27 6.53 -20.79
N ASN A 132 -8.29 7.83 -21.10
CA ASN A 132 -8.68 8.35 -22.40
C ASN A 132 -7.71 7.91 -23.49
N GLU A 133 -6.40 7.90 -23.24
CA GLU A 133 -5.40 7.39 -24.17
C GLU A 133 -5.66 5.93 -24.54
N ARG A 134 -5.97 5.07 -23.55
CA ARG A 134 -6.31 3.66 -23.77
C ARG A 134 -7.59 3.48 -24.59
N LEU A 135 -8.64 4.26 -24.28
CA LEU A 135 -9.91 4.20 -25.00
C LEU A 135 -9.76 4.64 -26.45
N ILE A 136 -9.05 5.74 -26.72
CA ILE A 136 -8.80 6.25 -28.08
C ILE A 136 -8.05 5.20 -28.91
N ASN A 137 -7.08 4.50 -28.31
CA ASN A 137 -6.28 3.49 -29.00
C ASN A 137 -6.90 2.08 -28.97
N ALA A 138 -8.14 1.93 -28.49
CA ALA A 138 -8.83 0.64 -28.31
C ALA A 138 -7.99 -0.40 -27.53
N GLN A 139 -7.23 0.05 -26.53
CA GLN A 139 -6.37 -0.79 -25.72
C GLN A 139 -7.07 -1.22 -24.43
N SER A 140 -6.81 -2.46 -23.99
CA SER A 140 -7.30 -2.94 -22.69
C SER A 140 -6.62 -2.24 -21.52
N PHE A 141 -7.33 -2.10 -20.39
CA PHE A 141 -6.77 -1.64 -19.11
C PHE A 141 -5.93 -2.70 -18.41
N THR A 142 -5.98 -3.94 -18.87
CA THR A 142 -5.28 -5.08 -18.30
C THR A 142 -4.63 -5.92 -19.38
N GLU A 143 -3.64 -6.70 -18.99
CA GLU A 143 -2.95 -7.68 -19.84
C GLU A 143 -2.91 -9.04 -19.16
N ALA A 144 -2.89 -10.12 -19.94
CA ALA A 144 -2.67 -11.46 -19.43
C ALA A 144 -1.17 -11.78 -19.47
N LYS A 145 -0.62 -12.24 -18.34
CA LYS A 145 0.75 -12.75 -18.26
C LYS A 145 0.71 -14.24 -17.98
N SER A 146 1.30 -15.02 -18.90
CA SER A 146 1.50 -16.46 -18.73
C SER A 146 2.76 -16.73 -17.89
N GLU A 147 2.66 -17.63 -16.93
CA GLU A 147 3.74 -18.12 -16.08
C GLU A 147 3.74 -19.65 -16.07
N ASN A 148 4.91 -20.25 -16.11
CA ASN A 148 5.08 -21.70 -16.09
C ASN A 148 5.97 -22.11 -14.92
N VAL A 149 5.83 -23.35 -14.49
CA VAL A 149 6.80 -24.03 -13.63
C VAL A 149 7.73 -24.83 -14.53
N ILE A 150 9.04 -24.72 -14.32
CA ILE A 150 10.01 -25.52 -15.06
C ILE A 150 10.30 -26.80 -14.28
N ASP A 151 10.02 -27.98 -14.88
CA ASP A 151 10.54 -29.25 -14.39
C ASP A 151 12.06 -29.23 -14.57
N ARG A 152 12.78 -29.20 -13.46
CA ARG A 152 14.25 -29.05 -13.47
C ARG A 152 14.98 -30.35 -13.94
N ILE A 153 14.30 -31.47 -13.96
CA ILE A 153 14.86 -32.76 -14.42
C ILE A 153 14.68 -32.90 -15.93
N LYS A 154 13.48 -32.61 -16.42
CA LYS A 154 13.15 -32.75 -17.85
C LYS A 154 13.48 -31.51 -18.67
N GLY A 155 13.64 -30.33 -18.02
CA GLY A 155 13.89 -29.06 -18.69
C GLY A 155 12.68 -28.50 -19.44
N VAL A 156 11.47 -28.97 -19.14
CA VAL A 156 10.23 -28.56 -19.84
C VAL A 156 9.34 -27.70 -18.94
N ALA A 157 8.54 -26.84 -19.58
CA ALA A 157 7.54 -26.03 -18.90
C ALA A 157 6.30 -26.89 -18.56
N GLU A 158 5.87 -26.81 -17.31
CA GLU A 158 4.67 -27.47 -16.79
C GLU A 158 3.75 -26.47 -16.10
N HIS A 159 2.47 -26.83 -15.93
CA HIS A 159 1.46 -26.05 -15.20
C HIS A 159 1.37 -24.58 -15.66
N PRO A 160 1.06 -24.31 -16.93
CA PRO A 160 0.85 -22.93 -17.40
C PRO A 160 -0.30 -22.29 -16.62
N ARG A 161 -0.07 -21.08 -16.13
CA ARG A 161 -1.07 -20.26 -15.43
C ARG A 161 -1.13 -18.92 -16.11
N GLN A 162 -2.33 -18.35 -16.19
CA GLN A 162 -2.52 -16.98 -16.67
C GLN A 162 -2.95 -16.08 -15.50
N SER A 163 -2.19 -15.02 -15.29
CA SER A 163 -2.51 -14.00 -14.32
C SER A 163 -2.81 -12.70 -15.05
N GLU A 164 -3.94 -12.08 -14.71
CA GLU A 164 -4.25 -10.73 -15.17
C GLU A 164 -3.44 -9.72 -14.37
N ARG A 165 -2.99 -8.65 -15.01
CA ARG A 165 -2.34 -7.53 -14.35
C ARG A 165 -2.61 -6.23 -15.07
N VAL A 166 -2.57 -5.12 -14.34
CA VAL A 166 -2.54 -3.77 -14.93
C VAL A 166 -1.15 -3.55 -15.51
N PRO A 167 -1.01 -3.11 -16.78
CA PRO A 167 0.31 -2.97 -17.41
C PRO A 167 1.15 -1.85 -16.77
N SER A 168 2.47 -1.92 -17.00
CA SER A 168 3.39 -0.82 -16.67
C SER A 168 2.99 0.47 -17.39
N GLY A 169 3.33 1.61 -16.79
CA GLY A 169 2.94 2.94 -17.28
C GLY A 169 1.51 3.36 -16.88
N ALA A 170 0.72 2.48 -16.26
CA ALA A 170 -0.58 2.89 -15.74
C ALA A 170 -0.45 3.90 -14.61
N GLN A 171 -1.32 4.91 -14.61
CA GLN A 171 -1.29 6.02 -13.68
C GLN A 171 -2.58 6.10 -12.89
N PHE A 172 -2.44 6.26 -11.57
CA PHE A 172 -3.55 6.33 -10.62
C PHE A 172 -3.51 7.63 -9.82
N ASN A 173 -4.68 8.17 -9.51
CA ASN A 173 -4.82 9.32 -8.62
C ASN A 173 -4.61 8.84 -7.18
N PHE A 174 -3.51 9.23 -6.57
CA PHE A 174 -3.17 8.87 -5.19
C PHE A 174 -3.51 9.99 -4.23
N LYS A 175 -4.13 9.63 -3.09
CA LYS A 175 -4.45 10.59 -2.03
C LYS A 175 -4.40 9.94 -0.64
N ILE A 176 -3.75 10.62 0.30
CA ILE A 176 -3.82 10.34 1.74
C ILE A 176 -4.22 11.63 2.48
N THR A 177 -5.02 11.49 3.51
CA THR A 177 -5.23 12.56 4.49
C THR A 177 -4.72 12.15 5.86
N ILE A 178 -4.07 13.09 6.57
CA ILE A 178 -3.52 12.90 7.91
C ILE A 178 -4.26 13.86 8.84
N ARG A 179 -4.96 13.32 9.83
CA ARG A 179 -5.59 14.10 10.88
C ARG A 179 -4.56 14.52 11.90
N GLN A 180 -4.53 15.79 12.24
CA GLN A 180 -3.74 16.34 13.34
C GLN A 180 -4.65 16.63 14.53
N LEU A 181 -4.43 15.93 15.64
CA LEU A 181 -5.10 16.21 16.91
C LEU A 181 -4.24 17.13 17.78
N GLU A 182 -4.80 17.59 18.89
CA GLU A 182 -4.21 18.67 19.72
C GLU A 182 -2.81 18.35 20.25
N ASN A 183 -2.56 17.10 20.62
CA ASN A 183 -1.30 16.67 21.23
C ASN A 183 -0.38 15.88 20.26
N ASP A 184 -0.66 15.92 18.96
CA ASP A 184 0.12 15.19 17.98
C ASP A 184 1.42 15.94 17.60
N ASP A 185 2.51 15.19 17.55
CA ASP A 185 3.72 15.63 16.85
C ASP A 185 3.52 15.47 15.35
N THR A 186 3.08 16.55 14.71
CA THR A 186 2.73 16.58 13.28
C THR A 186 3.92 16.25 12.39
N GLU A 187 5.11 16.72 12.74
CA GLU A 187 6.33 16.46 11.96
C GLU A 187 6.66 14.96 11.97
N GLN A 188 6.58 14.33 13.13
CA GLN A 188 6.83 12.90 13.28
C GLN A 188 5.78 12.04 12.57
N LEU A 189 4.49 12.43 12.64
CA LEU A 189 3.41 11.77 11.89
C LEU A 189 3.67 11.83 10.38
N LEU A 190 3.96 13.04 9.86
CA LEU A 190 4.23 13.24 8.44
C LEU A 190 5.46 12.47 7.99
N LYS A 191 6.57 12.54 8.74
CA LYS A 191 7.80 11.79 8.46
C LYS A 191 7.54 10.28 8.40
N THR A 192 6.70 9.76 9.30
CA THR A 192 6.33 8.33 9.32
C THR A 192 5.55 7.94 8.06
N VAL A 193 4.56 8.75 7.67
CA VAL A 193 3.77 8.50 6.46
C VAL A 193 4.66 8.58 5.21
N LEU A 194 5.49 9.61 5.07
CA LEU A 194 6.42 9.75 3.93
C LEU A 194 7.44 8.58 3.87
N SER A 195 7.96 8.14 5.03
CA SER A 195 8.81 6.94 5.09
C SER A 195 8.06 5.69 4.62
N GLY A 196 6.80 5.55 5.00
CA GLY A 196 5.93 4.46 4.53
C GLY A 196 5.74 4.48 3.01
N LEU A 197 5.46 5.65 2.42
CA LEU A 197 5.36 5.81 0.96
C LEU A 197 6.67 5.46 0.26
N LYS A 198 7.80 5.89 0.82
CA LYS A 198 9.12 5.56 0.26
C LYS A 198 9.41 4.06 0.32
N LEU A 199 9.00 3.38 1.37
CA LEU A 199 9.08 1.92 1.46
C LEU A 199 8.20 1.21 0.43
N LEU A 200 7.02 1.76 0.08
CA LEU A 200 6.21 1.22 -1.02
C LEU A 200 6.92 1.36 -2.38
N GLU A 201 7.63 2.47 -2.65
CA GLU A 201 8.45 2.60 -3.86
C GLU A 201 9.60 1.59 -3.89
N LEU A 202 10.21 1.30 -2.74
CA LEU A 202 11.35 0.38 -2.65
C LEU A 202 10.95 -1.09 -2.81
N ASP A 203 9.85 -1.51 -2.17
CA ASP A 203 9.42 -2.92 -2.13
C ASP A 203 8.31 -3.26 -3.15
N GLY A 204 7.47 -2.27 -3.49
CA GLY A 204 6.32 -2.46 -4.37
C GLY A 204 5.02 -2.81 -3.64
N ILE A 205 3.94 -2.97 -4.41
CA ILE A 205 2.58 -3.24 -3.93
C ILE A 205 1.96 -4.45 -4.65
N GLY A 206 0.88 -4.98 -4.11
CA GLY A 206 0.14 -6.12 -4.69
C GLY A 206 0.86 -7.45 -4.54
N GLY A 207 0.43 -8.42 -5.32
CA GLY A 207 0.94 -9.79 -5.33
C GLY A 207 2.13 -9.97 -6.25
N SER A 208 2.83 -11.12 -6.10
CA SER A 208 3.92 -11.54 -6.98
C SER A 208 5.13 -10.59 -7.05
N GLY A 209 5.37 -9.80 -5.99
CA GLY A 209 6.48 -8.84 -5.93
C GLY A 209 7.85 -9.47 -6.18
N SER A 210 8.13 -10.66 -5.63
CA SER A 210 9.38 -11.41 -5.88
C SER A 210 9.57 -11.83 -7.34
N ARG A 211 8.52 -11.75 -8.17
CA ARG A 211 8.53 -12.03 -9.62
C ARG A 211 8.50 -10.74 -10.45
N GLY A 212 8.80 -9.59 -9.82
CA GLY A 212 8.93 -8.30 -10.48
C GLY A 212 7.62 -7.56 -10.75
N TYR A 213 6.54 -7.89 -10.02
CA TYR A 213 5.29 -7.16 -10.12
C TYR A 213 5.24 -6.00 -9.12
N GLY A 214 4.40 -5.02 -9.43
CA GLY A 214 3.97 -4.00 -8.47
C GLY A 214 5.00 -2.96 -8.08
N LYS A 215 6.08 -2.78 -8.83
CA LYS A 215 6.99 -1.65 -8.64
C LYS A 215 6.27 -0.35 -9.01
N ILE A 216 6.31 0.62 -8.11
CA ILE A 216 5.61 1.90 -8.27
C ILE A 216 6.54 3.08 -8.09
N LYS A 217 6.06 4.26 -8.50
CA LYS A 217 6.66 5.55 -8.24
C LYS A 217 5.58 6.59 -7.97
N PHE A 218 5.81 7.47 -6.99
CA PHE A 218 4.97 8.65 -6.77
C PHE A 218 5.54 9.84 -7.55
N ILE A 219 4.71 10.48 -8.37
CA ILE A 219 5.09 11.58 -9.24
C ILE A 219 4.27 12.82 -8.88
N GLY A 220 4.94 13.96 -8.75
CA GLY A 220 4.29 15.23 -8.43
C GLY A 220 3.69 15.23 -7.02
N LEU A 221 4.39 14.65 -6.04
CA LEU A 221 3.91 14.57 -4.66
C LEU A 221 3.78 15.99 -4.07
N LYS A 222 2.58 16.27 -3.58
CA LYS A 222 2.22 17.55 -2.95
C LYS A 222 1.71 17.34 -1.53
N GLN A 223 2.05 18.27 -0.65
CA GLN A 223 1.48 18.42 0.68
C GLN A 223 0.64 19.70 0.72
N ASN A 224 -0.66 19.60 0.92
CA ASN A 224 -1.57 20.76 0.94
C ASN A 224 -1.36 21.66 -0.30
N ASN A 225 -1.26 21.04 -1.49
CA ASN A 225 -0.97 21.68 -2.79
C ASN A 225 0.45 22.25 -2.95
N GLN A 226 1.33 22.16 -1.97
CA GLN A 226 2.73 22.56 -2.09
C GLN A 226 3.56 21.37 -2.58
N ASP A 227 4.40 21.58 -3.59
CA ASP A 227 5.27 20.54 -4.15
C ASP A 227 6.35 20.15 -3.12
N ILE A 228 6.42 18.85 -2.80
CA ILE A 228 7.42 18.26 -1.92
C ILE A 228 8.19 17.11 -2.58
N GLN A 229 8.08 16.96 -3.91
CA GLN A 229 8.67 15.85 -4.65
C GLN A 229 10.17 15.74 -4.40
N GLN A 230 10.90 16.85 -4.51
CA GLN A 230 12.36 16.84 -4.32
C GLN A 230 12.75 16.37 -2.90
N THR A 231 12.04 16.84 -1.89
CA THR A 231 12.26 16.41 -0.49
C THR A 231 11.97 14.94 -0.32
N PHE A 232 10.88 14.46 -0.94
CA PHE A 232 10.51 13.05 -0.91
C PHE A 232 11.52 12.16 -1.65
N ASP A 233 12.04 12.60 -2.81
CA ASP A 233 13.02 11.85 -3.57
C ASP A 233 14.34 11.65 -2.79
N GLN A 234 14.74 12.64 -2.01
CA GLN A 234 15.94 12.61 -1.16
C GLN A 234 15.73 11.87 0.17
N LEU A 235 14.48 11.51 0.50
CA LEU A 235 14.16 10.86 1.77
C LEU A 235 14.79 9.48 1.87
N ASN A 236 15.59 9.26 2.92
CA ASN A 236 16.04 7.93 3.31
C ASN A 236 15.00 7.28 4.24
N ALA A 237 14.27 6.29 3.73
CA ALA A 237 13.24 5.60 4.52
C ALA A 237 13.80 4.83 5.74
N PHE A 238 15.10 4.60 5.83
CA PHE A 238 15.76 3.87 6.91
C PHE A 238 16.51 4.76 7.92
N ALA A 239 16.49 6.08 7.70
CA ALA A 239 17.08 7.04 8.62
C ALA A 239 16.24 7.25 9.88
#